data_ea92385201a196979b6b64abf5098637
#
_entry.id   ea92385201a196979b6b64abf5098637
#
_cell.length_a   1.000
_cell.length_b   1.000
_cell.length_c   1.000
_cell.angle_alpha   90.00
_cell.angle_beta   90.00
_cell.angle_gamma   90.00
#
_symmetry.space_group_name_H-M   'P 1'
#
loop_
_entity.id
_entity.type
_entity.pdbx_description
1 polymer ?
#
loop_
_entity_poly.entity_id
_entity_poly.type
_entity_poly.pdbx_seq_one_letter_code
_entity_poly.pdbx_strand_id
1 'polypeptide(L)'
;MLANVSFSLVPRPCTTVLPHPEGRYKDTATNVFATREFAVNLVGRSMADAMNVTNIDAPPGINEASLAHLTTEPSASIKPPRIKESPVVFECRLLTSLSFNSNQAVIFGEVATAIVSDEHVLDAARGIVDAPSLDLFGAMHAARWYCTTSERFEMVRPTWAQWKAEGKV
;
A
#
# COMPACT_ATOMS: atom_id res chain seq x y z
N MET A 1 5.87 5.20 5.87
CA MET A 1 5.09 4.08 6.39
C MET A 1 4.88 3.06 5.30
N LEU A 2 5.36 1.86 5.50
CA LEU A 2 5.08 0.73 4.62
C LEU A 2 3.76 0.10 5.09
N ALA A 3 2.69 0.28 4.32
CA ALA A 3 1.38 -0.19 4.70
C ALA A 3 1.06 -1.53 4.02
N ASN A 4 0.45 -2.45 4.76
CA ASN A 4 -0.28 -3.55 4.16
C ASN A 4 -1.50 -2.96 3.44
N VAL A 5 -1.42 -2.86 2.13
CA VAL A 5 -2.51 -2.34 1.30
C VAL A 5 -3.30 -3.49 0.74
N SER A 6 -4.56 -3.58 1.11
CA SER A 6 -5.52 -4.43 0.42
C SER A 6 -6.04 -3.69 -0.81
N PHE A 7 -5.73 -4.18 -2.01
CA PHE A 7 -6.25 -3.60 -3.24
C PHE A 7 -7.70 -4.01 -3.43
N SER A 8 -8.58 -3.04 -3.35
CA SER A 8 -9.89 -3.09 -3.97
C SER A 8 -9.81 -2.37 -5.33
N LEU A 9 -10.48 -2.86 -6.35
CA LEU A 9 -10.60 -2.28 -7.71
C LEU A 9 -11.25 -0.87 -7.73
N VAL A 10 -11.41 -0.23 -6.58
CA VAL A 10 -11.93 1.13 -6.43
C VAL A 10 -10.71 2.04 -6.19
N PRO A 11 -10.59 3.21 -6.85
CA PRO A 11 -9.44 4.11 -6.72
C PRO A 11 -9.35 4.82 -5.36
N ARG A 12 -9.59 4.08 -4.27
CA ARG A 12 -9.59 4.58 -2.90
C ARG A 12 -8.88 3.57 -2.00
N PRO A 13 -7.55 3.70 -1.83
CA PRO A 13 -6.84 2.81 -0.94
C PRO A 13 -7.39 2.92 0.47
N CYS A 14 -7.64 1.75 1.05
CA CYS A 14 -7.98 1.60 2.45
C CYS A 14 -6.78 1.00 3.18
N THR A 15 -6.35 1.61 4.25
CA THR A 15 -5.32 1.05 5.12
C THR A 15 -5.87 0.85 6.53
N THR A 16 -5.59 -0.29 7.12
CA THR A 16 -5.93 -0.57 8.51
C THR A 16 -4.73 -0.27 9.39
N VAL A 17 -4.92 0.56 10.40
CA VAL A 17 -3.89 0.82 11.41
C VAL A 17 -4.15 -0.10 12.60
N LEU A 18 -3.22 -1.03 12.83
CA LEU A 18 -3.27 -1.95 13.96
C LEU A 18 -3.11 -1.20 15.29
N PRO A 19 -3.70 -1.72 16.38
CA PRO A 19 -3.60 -1.09 17.68
C PRO A 19 -2.16 -1.08 18.21
N HIS A 20 -1.81 -0.05 18.97
CA HIS A 20 -0.59 -0.02 19.76
C HIS A 20 -0.81 -0.80 21.08
N PRO A 21 0.18 -1.57 21.57
CA PRO A 21 0.05 -2.33 22.83
C PRO A 21 -0.38 -1.49 24.04
N GLU A 22 0.01 -0.23 24.10
CA GLU A 22 -0.31 0.71 25.18
C GLU A 22 -1.72 1.33 25.09
N GLY A 23 -2.59 0.85 24.18
CA GLY A 23 -3.97 1.35 24.06
C GLY A 23 -4.10 2.72 23.39
N ARG A 24 -3.04 3.23 22.74
CA ARG A 24 -3.05 4.46 21.92
C ARG A 24 -3.00 4.13 20.43
N TYR A 25 -3.27 5.10 19.58
CA TYR A 25 -2.99 4.96 18.16
C TYR A 25 -1.50 4.85 17.90
N LYS A 26 -1.11 4.07 16.89
CA LYS A 26 0.25 4.11 16.34
C LYS A 26 0.54 5.50 15.76
N ASP A 27 1.80 5.89 15.74
CA ASP A 27 2.25 7.21 15.27
C ASP A 27 1.72 7.54 13.86
N THR A 28 1.63 6.54 13.00
CA THR A 28 1.02 6.68 11.69
C THR A 28 -0.41 7.21 11.72
N ALA A 29 -1.30 6.61 12.52
CA ALA A 29 -2.68 7.07 12.60
C ALA A 29 -2.74 8.47 13.19
N THR A 30 -1.95 8.74 14.24
CA THR A 30 -1.83 10.06 14.85
C THR A 30 -1.40 11.10 13.83
N ASN A 31 -0.37 10.80 13.03
CA ASN A 31 0.15 11.68 12.01
C ASN A 31 -0.88 11.92 10.88
N VAL A 32 -1.55 10.86 10.42
CA VAL A 32 -2.60 11.01 9.38
C VAL A 32 -3.77 11.86 9.88
N PHE A 33 -4.19 11.69 11.12
CA PHE A 33 -5.27 12.51 11.68
C PHE A 33 -4.85 13.98 11.82
N ALA A 34 -3.59 14.25 12.16
CA ALA A 34 -3.07 15.60 12.31
C ALA A 34 -2.84 16.30 10.96
N THR A 35 -2.25 15.60 9.98
CA THR A 35 -1.84 16.19 8.70
C THR A 35 -2.88 16.07 7.61
N ARG A 36 -3.81 15.12 7.73
CA ARG A 36 -4.81 14.79 6.72
C ARG A 36 -4.20 14.24 5.40
N GLU A 37 -2.93 13.90 5.40
CA GLU A 37 -2.17 13.45 4.23
C GLU A 37 -1.28 12.26 4.61
N PHE A 38 -1.05 11.34 3.68
CA PHE A 38 -0.17 10.20 3.86
C PHE A 38 0.30 9.61 2.53
N ALA A 39 1.49 9.01 2.51
CA ALA A 39 2.00 8.25 1.38
C ALA A 39 1.87 6.75 1.66
N VAL A 40 1.35 6.00 0.67
CA VAL A 40 1.35 4.54 0.66
C VAL A 40 2.43 4.07 -0.28
N ASN A 41 3.49 3.48 0.27
CA ASN A 41 4.61 2.95 -0.48
C ASN A 41 4.42 1.44 -0.62
N LEU A 42 4.27 0.93 -1.86
CA LEU A 42 4.17 -0.49 -2.11
C LEU A 42 5.56 -1.13 -1.98
N VAL A 43 5.58 -2.36 -1.54
CA VAL A 43 6.82 -3.05 -1.19
C VAL A 43 7.08 -4.17 -2.18
N GLY A 44 8.15 -4.04 -2.96
CA GLY A 44 8.71 -5.13 -3.76
C GLY A 44 9.51 -6.10 -2.90
N ARG A 45 9.71 -7.33 -3.40
CA ARG A 45 10.43 -8.40 -2.66
C ARG A 45 11.84 -7.98 -2.25
N SER A 46 12.52 -7.17 -3.04
CA SER A 46 13.86 -6.62 -2.74
C SER A 46 13.90 -5.75 -1.49
N MET A 47 12.77 -5.16 -1.10
CA MET A 47 12.64 -4.30 0.08
C MET A 47 12.14 -5.03 1.33
N ALA A 48 11.95 -6.36 1.28
CA ALA A 48 11.31 -7.12 2.35
C ALA A 48 12.03 -6.97 3.71
N ASP A 49 13.37 -7.04 3.71
CA ASP A 49 14.16 -6.93 4.93
C ASP A 49 14.08 -5.51 5.51
N ALA A 50 14.17 -4.48 4.66
CA ALA A 50 14.01 -3.09 5.06
C ALA A 50 12.61 -2.84 5.64
N MET A 51 11.56 -3.33 4.97
CA MET A 51 10.19 -3.26 5.46
C MET A 51 10.05 -3.95 6.83
N ASN A 52 10.68 -5.10 7.02
CA ASN A 52 10.64 -5.80 8.31
C ASN A 52 11.29 -4.98 9.43
N VAL A 53 12.38 -4.27 9.14
CA VAL A 53 13.00 -3.34 10.10
C VAL A 53 12.05 -2.19 10.45
N THR A 54 11.27 -1.66 9.50
CA THR A 54 10.31 -0.58 9.81
C THR A 54 9.11 -1.03 10.66
N ASN A 55 8.98 -2.32 10.95
CA ASN A 55 7.93 -2.86 11.83
C ASN A 55 8.34 -2.95 13.31
N ILE A 56 9.56 -2.54 13.65
CA ILE A 56 10.00 -2.56 15.06
C ILE A 56 9.14 -1.63 15.90
N ASP A 57 9.01 -1.95 17.17
CA ASP A 57 8.31 -1.11 18.14
C ASP A 57 9.28 -0.04 18.69
N ALA A 58 9.59 0.93 17.84
CA ALA A 58 10.52 1.99 18.19
C ALA A 58 9.85 3.06 19.10
N PRO A 59 10.61 3.68 20.01
CA PRO A 59 10.10 4.82 20.78
C PRO A 59 9.64 5.97 19.89
N PRO A 60 8.69 6.80 20.33
CA PRO A 60 8.23 7.98 19.59
C PRO A 60 9.41 8.89 19.18
N GLY A 61 9.39 9.39 17.95
CA GLY A 61 10.41 10.27 17.40
C GLY A 61 11.60 9.56 16.72
N ILE A 62 11.63 8.24 16.75
CA ILE A 62 12.59 7.47 15.95
C ILE A 62 12.07 7.35 14.52
N ASN A 63 12.95 7.59 13.55
CA ASN A 63 12.64 7.42 12.13
C ASN A 63 13.04 6.02 11.68
N GLU A 64 12.06 5.11 11.60
CA GLU A 64 12.27 3.71 11.23
C GLU A 64 12.78 3.56 9.78
N ALA A 65 12.42 4.48 8.87
CA ALA A 65 12.95 4.46 7.51
C ALA A 65 14.46 4.67 7.50
N SER A 66 14.97 5.54 8.37
CA SER A 66 16.42 5.74 8.53
C SER A 66 17.11 4.51 9.12
N LEU A 67 16.49 3.83 10.09
CA LEU A 67 17.01 2.58 10.65
C LEU A 67 17.04 1.46 9.61
N ALA A 68 16.10 1.44 8.69
CA ALA A 68 16.02 0.50 7.58
C ALA A 68 16.90 0.90 6.39
N HIS A 69 17.68 1.97 6.50
CA HIS A 69 18.50 2.52 5.42
C HIS A 69 17.72 2.88 4.16
N LEU A 70 16.44 3.23 4.31
CA LEU A 70 15.58 3.69 3.22
C LEU A 70 15.76 5.18 2.98
N THR A 71 15.72 5.58 1.72
CA THR A 71 15.84 6.98 1.31
C THR A 71 14.45 7.61 1.24
N THR A 72 14.28 8.76 1.88
CA THR A 72 13.06 9.55 1.73
C THR A 72 13.25 10.65 0.70
N GLU A 73 12.22 10.88 -0.12
CA GLU A 73 12.16 11.97 -1.10
C GLU A 73 10.88 12.80 -0.87
N PRO A 74 10.91 14.10 -1.26
CA PRO A 74 9.70 14.91 -1.25
C PRO A 74 8.60 14.28 -2.11
N SER A 75 7.37 14.32 -1.63
CA SER A 75 6.19 14.00 -2.41
C SER A 75 5.84 15.13 -3.39
N ALA A 76 5.09 14.81 -4.45
CA ALA A 76 4.70 15.77 -5.47
C ALA A 76 3.45 16.60 -5.06
N SER A 77 2.49 15.98 -4.36
CA SER A 77 1.17 16.59 -4.10
C SER A 77 0.75 16.61 -2.64
N ILE A 78 1.56 16.03 -1.75
CA ILE A 78 1.32 15.99 -0.29
C ILE A 78 2.61 16.36 0.47
N LYS A 79 2.47 16.70 1.76
CA LYS A 79 3.60 17.07 2.61
C LYS A 79 4.45 15.89 3.10
N PRO A 80 3.84 14.75 3.52
CA PRO A 80 4.61 13.59 3.95
C PRO A 80 5.54 13.09 2.84
N PRO A 81 6.81 12.75 3.14
CA PRO A 81 7.74 12.23 2.16
C PRO A 81 7.35 10.82 1.70
N ARG A 82 7.85 10.42 0.54
CA ARG A 82 7.76 9.07 0.00
C ARG A 82 9.07 8.31 0.15
N ILE A 83 9.02 7.00 0.04
CA ILE A 83 10.21 6.13 -0.01
C ILE A 83 10.67 6.01 -1.46
N LYS A 84 11.93 6.38 -1.73
CA LYS A 84 12.52 6.36 -3.07
C LYS A 84 12.55 4.98 -3.70
N GLU A 85 12.89 3.98 -2.91
CA GLU A 85 13.06 2.59 -3.34
C GLU A 85 11.71 1.88 -3.63
N SER A 86 10.58 2.49 -3.27
CA SER A 86 9.26 1.92 -3.51
C SER A 86 8.92 1.96 -5.00
N PRO A 87 8.59 0.81 -5.62
CA PRO A 87 8.27 0.76 -7.05
C PRO A 87 6.97 1.47 -7.41
N VAL A 88 6.06 1.58 -6.44
CA VAL A 88 4.80 2.32 -6.60
C VAL A 88 4.47 3.07 -5.32
N VAL A 89 4.14 4.35 -5.46
CA VAL A 89 3.72 5.20 -4.34
C VAL A 89 2.36 5.83 -4.66
N PHE A 90 1.43 5.76 -3.71
CA PHE A 90 0.19 6.53 -3.75
C PHE A 90 0.27 7.68 -2.74
N GLU A 91 0.21 8.89 -3.22
CA GLU A 91 0.08 10.10 -2.41
C GLU A 91 -1.39 10.35 -2.14
N CYS A 92 -1.77 10.31 -0.86
CA CYS A 92 -3.17 10.24 -0.46
C CYS A 92 -3.54 11.42 0.45
N ARG A 93 -4.79 11.88 0.30
CA ARG A 93 -5.47 12.75 1.26
C ARG A 93 -6.50 11.96 2.03
N LEU A 94 -6.60 12.20 3.33
CA LEU A 94 -7.58 11.53 4.18
C LEU A 94 -9.00 11.91 3.74
N LEU A 95 -9.75 10.92 3.24
CA LEU A 95 -11.14 11.07 2.86
C LEU A 95 -12.05 10.91 4.10
N THR A 96 -11.92 9.77 4.78
CA THR A 96 -12.67 9.45 5.99
C THR A 96 -11.94 8.39 6.81
N SER A 97 -12.39 8.19 8.05
CA SER A 97 -11.86 7.12 8.90
C SER A 97 -12.98 6.51 9.74
N LEU A 98 -12.84 5.23 10.04
CA LEU A 98 -13.71 4.48 10.96
C LEU A 98 -12.87 4.05 12.16
N SER A 99 -13.20 4.55 13.34
CA SER A 99 -12.58 4.13 14.59
C SER A 99 -13.44 3.06 15.25
N PHE A 100 -12.83 1.92 15.56
CA PHE A 100 -13.53 0.80 16.22
C PHE A 100 -13.36 0.85 17.75
N ASN A 101 -12.28 1.45 18.20
CA ASN A 101 -11.96 1.65 19.62
C ASN A 101 -10.92 2.79 19.75
N SER A 102 -10.36 2.96 20.93
CA SER A 102 -9.41 4.04 21.25
C SER A 102 -8.07 3.94 20.52
N ASN A 103 -7.74 2.80 19.92
CA ASN A 103 -6.41 2.53 19.37
C ASN A 103 -6.42 1.87 17.98
N GLN A 104 -7.58 1.66 17.39
CA GLN A 104 -7.71 1.01 16.08
C GLN A 104 -8.62 1.81 15.14
N ALA A 105 -8.14 2.07 13.95
CA ALA A 105 -8.88 2.76 12.92
C ALA A 105 -8.63 2.18 11.53
N VAL A 106 -9.63 2.25 10.67
CA VAL A 106 -9.50 2.10 9.22
C VAL A 106 -9.51 3.49 8.60
N ILE A 107 -8.50 3.76 7.79
CA ILE A 107 -8.31 5.06 7.14
C ILE A 107 -8.59 4.88 5.64
N PHE A 108 -9.46 5.71 5.10
CA PHE A 108 -9.76 5.78 3.68
C PHE A 108 -9.11 7.04 3.10
N GLY A 109 -8.26 6.85 2.09
CA GLY A 109 -7.60 7.93 1.38
C GLY A 109 -8.12 8.11 -0.03
N GLU A 110 -8.14 9.34 -0.50
CA GLU A 110 -8.25 9.68 -1.90
C GLU A 110 -6.83 9.76 -2.49
N VAL A 111 -6.57 9.02 -3.57
CA VAL A 111 -5.29 9.10 -4.27
C VAL A 111 -5.24 10.41 -5.05
N ALA A 112 -4.36 11.30 -4.63
CA ALA A 112 -4.10 12.56 -5.33
C ALA A 112 -3.10 12.35 -6.48
N THR A 113 -2.09 11.50 -6.27
CA THR A 113 -1.06 11.19 -7.26
C THR A 113 -0.61 9.73 -7.09
N ALA A 114 -0.46 9.03 -8.21
CA ALA A 114 0.19 7.73 -8.26
C ALA A 114 1.54 7.88 -8.98
N ILE A 115 2.60 7.40 -8.35
CA ILE A 115 3.96 7.41 -8.90
C ILE A 115 4.37 5.97 -9.10
N VAL A 116 4.84 5.64 -10.30
CA VAL A 116 5.33 4.30 -10.66
C VAL A 116 6.73 4.46 -11.24
N SER A 117 7.66 3.59 -10.86
CA SER A 117 9.01 3.57 -11.43
C SER A 117 8.95 3.26 -12.92
N ASP A 118 9.68 4.02 -13.73
CA ASP A 118 9.61 3.97 -15.21
C ASP A 118 9.88 2.57 -15.78
N GLU A 119 10.75 1.80 -15.14
CA GLU A 119 11.09 0.42 -15.52
C GLU A 119 9.91 -0.56 -15.51
N HIS A 120 8.83 -0.22 -14.81
CA HIS A 120 7.61 -1.02 -14.72
C HIS A 120 6.48 -0.48 -15.60
N VAL A 121 6.69 0.61 -16.33
CA VAL A 121 5.66 1.24 -17.17
C VAL A 121 5.73 0.68 -18.60
N LEU A 122 4.66 -0.01 -19.02
CA LEU A 122 4.54 -0.53 -20.40
C LEU A 122 3.97 0.50 -21.37
N ASP A 123 3.01 1.30 -20.93
CA ASP A 123 2.39 2.36 -21.72
C ASP A 123 1.94 3.50 -20.81
N ALA A 124 2.73 4.55 -20.76
CA ALA A 124 2.46 5.71 -19.91
C ALA A 124 1.18 6.46 -20.32
N ALA A 125 0.87 6.54 -21.61
CA ALA A 125 -0.31 7.25 -22.11
C ALA A 125 -1.62 6.58 -21.69
N ARG A 126 -1.59 5.25 -21.55
CA ARG A 126 -2.73 4.43 -21.12
C ARG A 126 -2.68 4.02 -19.65
N GLY A 127 -1.61 4.38 -18.94
CA GLY A 127 -1.40 3.98 -17.55
C GLY A 127 -1.23 2.46 -17.36
N ILE A 128 -0.63 1.77 -18.34
CA ILE A 128 -0.43 0.32 -18.29
C ILE A 128 0.91 0.03 -17.62
N VAL A 129 0.85 -0.77 -16.56
CA VAL A 129 2.00 -1.16 -15.73
C VAL A 129 2.20 -2.67 -15.83
N ASP A 130 3.44 -3.14 -15.89
CA ASP A 130 3.80 -4.55 -15.72
C ASP A 130 3.73 -4.94 -14.23
N ALA A 131 2.54 -5.22 -13.77
CA ALA A 131 2.32 -5.55 -12.36
C ALA A 131 3.14 -6.75 -11.85
N PRO A 132 3.38 -7.83 -12.64
CA PRO A 132 4.30 -8.90 -12.24
C PRO A 132 5.74 -8.45 -12.00
N SER A 133 6.26 -7.50 -12.80
CA SER A 133 7.63 -7.01 -12.66
C SER A 133 7.85 -6.20 -11.37
N LEU A 134 6.80 -5.68 -10.76
CA LEU A 134 6.85 -5.00 -9.47
C LEU A 134 7.27 -5.95 -8.33
N ASP A 135 7.15 -7.26 -8.53
CA ASP A 135 7.43 -8.33 -7.56
C ASP A 135 6.94 -7.97 -6.14
N LEU A 136 5.71 -7.48 -6.08
CA LEU A 136 5.10 -7.07 -4.81
C LEU A 136 4.88 -8.29 -3.92
N PHE A 137 4.89 -8.07 -2.62
CA PHE A 137 4.50 -9.10 -1.67
C PHE A 137 3.51 -8.55 -0.64
N GLY A 138 2.72 -9.45 -0.07
CA GLY A 138 1.72 -9.13 0.92
C GLY A 138 1.70 -10.10 2.07
N ALA A 139 1.27 -9.63 3.24
CA ALA A 139 1.06 -10.49 4.40
C ALA A 139 -0.11 -11.46 4.14
N MET A 140 0.11 -12.73 4.43
CA MET A 140 -0.86 -13.81 4.21
C MET A 140 -1.64 -14.12 5.49
N HIS A 141 -0.93 -14.61 6.50
CA HIS A 141 -1.52 -14.93 7.80
C HIS A 141 -0.43 -14.95 8.88
N ALA A 142 -0.84 -14.71 10.12
CA ALA A 142 0.08 -14.54 11.25
C ALA A 142 1.20 -13.52 10.95
N ALA A 143 2.11 -13.27 11.88
CA ALA A 143 3.10 -12.20 11.76
C ALA A 143 4.32 -12.55 10.88
N ARG A 144 4.34 -13.69 10.16
CA ARG A 144 5.57 -14.21 9.56
C ARG A 144 5.45 -14.66 8.11
N TRP A 145 4.24 -14.85 7.61
CA TRP A 145 4.03 -15.45 6.29
C TRP A 145 3.60 -14.40 5.29
N TYR A 146 4.33 -14.37 4.19
CA TYR A 146 4.11 -13.48 3.07
C TYR A 146 4.02 -14.28 1.78
N CYS A 147 3.31 -13.75 0.79
CA CYS A 147 3.27 -14.25 -0.58
C CYS A 147 3.72 -13.17 -1.54
N THR A 148 4.25 -13.56 -2.69
CA THR A 148 4.61 -12.66 -3.77
C THR A 148 3.53 -12.64 -4.83
N THR A 149 3.52 -11.60 -5.69
CA THR A 149 2.62 -11.45 -6.83
C THR A 149 3.28 -11.83 -8.15
N SER A 150 4.45 -12.47 -8.13
CA SER A 150 5.21 -12.85 -9.32
C SER A 150 4.56 -14.00 -10.09
N GLU A 151 3.82 -14.91 -9.44
CA GLU A 151 3.04 -15.94 -10.12
C GLU A 151 1.75 -15.35 -10.68
N ARG A 152 1.48 -15.64 -11.96
CA ARG A 152 0.25 -15.21 -12.64
C ARG A 152 -0.36 -16.33 -13.44
N PHE A 153 -1.67 -16.32 -13.54
CA PHE A 153 -2.42 -17.13 -14.50
C PHE A 153 -3.47 -16.27 -15.19
N GLU A 154 -3.79 -16.62 -16.41
CA GLU A 154 -4.81 -15.91 -17.18
C GLU A 154 -6.17 -16.57 -17.01
N MET A 155 -7.19 -15.76 -16.77
CA MET A 155 -8.59 -16.19 -16.82
C MET A 155 -9.36 -15.28 -17.77
N VAL A 156 -9.87 -15.86 -18.83
CA VAL A 156 -10.77 -15.15 -19.75
C VAL A 156 -12.19 -15.15 -19.18
N ARG A 157 -12.72 -13.95 -18.95
CA ARG A 157 -14.11 -13.80 -18.48
C ARG A 157 -15.06 -14.13 -19.62
N PRO A 158 -15.94 -15.15 -19.48
CA PRO A 158 -16.93 -15.44 -20.49
C PRO A 158 -17.96 -14.31 -20.57
N THR A 159 -18.41 -14.01 -21.77
CA THR A 159 -19.53 -13.09 -21.98
C THR A 159 -20.87 -13.84 -21.79
N TRP A 160 -21.91 -13.09 -21.52
CA TRP A 160 -23.26 -13.66 -21.42
C TRP A 160 -23.69 -14.38 -22.72
N ALA A 161 -23.32 -13.84 -23.87
CA ALA A 161 -23.61 -14.44 -25.18
C ALA A 161 -22.93 -15.80 -25.35
N GLN A 162 -21.64 -15.92 -24.97
CA GLN A 162 -20.91 -17.19 -24.99
C GLN A 162 -21.54 -18.20 -24.02
N TRP A 163 -21.86 -17.77 -22.80
CA TRP A 163 -22.47 -18.62 -21.81
C TRP A 163 -23.81 -19.20 -22.26
N LYS A 164 -24.67 -18.37 -22.88
CA LYS A 164 -25.93 -18.81 -23.49
C LYS A 164 -25.73 -19.79 -24.64
N ALA A 165 -24.75 -19.53 -25.50
CA ALA A 165 -24.47 -20.40 -26.67
C ALA A 165 -24.02 -21.80 -26.24
N GLU A 166 -23.41 -21.93 -25.05
CA GLU A 166 -23.00 -23.21 -24.46
C GLU A 166 -24.14 -23.99 -23.78
N GLY A 167 -25.37 -23.50 -23.83
CA GLY A 167 -26.54 -24.19 -23.24
C GLY A 167 -26.52 -24.31 -21.72
N LYS A 168 -25.78 -23.40 -21.05
CA LYS A 168 -25.64 -23.40 -19.58
C LYS A 168 -26.70 -22.56 -18.85
N VAL A 169 -27.81 -22.26 -19.55
CA VAL A 169 -29.00 -21.55 -19.01
C VAL A 169 -30.24 -22.30 -19.41
#